data_0ae22c196bc13a2d6a90432344ec059a
#
_entry.id   0ae22c196bc13a2d6a90432344ec059a
#
_cell.length_a   1.000
_cell.length_b   1.000
_cell.length_c   1.000
_cell.angle_alpha   90.00
_cell.angle_beta   90.00
_cell.angle_gamma   90.00
#
_symmetry.space_group_name_H-M   'P 1'
#
loop_
_entity.id
_entity.type
_entity.pdbx_description
1 polymer ?
#
loop_
_entity_poly.entity_id
_entity_poly.type
_entity_poly.pdbx_seq_one_letter_code
_entity_poly.pdbx_strand_id
1 'polypeptide(L)'
;MCRLLVDDGYIVTGTTRKPERVEALASLGVRPVVVDVFDSDLLRSAVVAAKPDVVVHQLTDLPPGLDPKLMPEARARNARLREIGTRNLVSAATAAHAKHFVAQSIAFAYAPGAMPYDEAAPLNVATADEAAALTARAVASLEQQVLDGPFIATVLRYGRLYGPGTGFETPQGGGPVHVDAAADAARRAIRLERPGVFNVAEEDGTVCGASARAALDWNPAFRIG
;
A
#
# COMPACT_ATOMS: atom_id res chain seq x y z
N MET A 1 -1.73 -10.62 3.53
CA MET A 1 -0.32 -10.22 3.77
C MET A 1 0.17 -10.66 5.14
N CYS A 2 -0.38 -10.17 6.27
CA CYS A 2 0.14 -10.54 7.60
C CYS A 2 0.31 -12.05 7.81
N ARG A 3 -0.70 -12.85 7.46
CA ARG A 3 -0.62 -14.31 7.54
C ARG A 3 0.55 -14.87 6.72
N LEU A 4 0.72 -14.42 5.47
CA LEU A 4 1.82 -14.86 4.61
C LEU A 4 3.19 -14.56 5.23
N LEU A 5 3.36 -13.41 5.87
CA LEU A 5 4.61 -13.04 6.54
C LEU A 5 4.86 -13.87 7.80
N VAL A 6 3.81 -14.15 8.59
CA VAL A 6 3.92 -15.03 9.76
C VAL A 6 4.27 -16.45 9.33
N ASP A 7 3.62 -16.97 8.28
CA ASP A 7 3.88 -18.30 7.72
C ASP A 7 5.32 -18.42 7.16
N ASP A 8 5.89 -17.31 6.64
CA ASP A 8 7.30 -17.22 6.23
C ASP A 8 8.29 -17.08 7.41
N GLY A 9 7.80 -17.03 8.66
CA GLY A 9 8.63 -16.94 9.87
C GLY A 9 8.99 -15.52 10.31
N TYR A 10 8.41 -14.47 9.71
CA TYR A 10 8.62 -13.10 10.18
C TYR A 10 7.93 -12.83 11.51
N ILE A 11 8.56 -12.03 12.37
CA ILE A 11 7.91 -11.43 13.52
C ILE A 11 7.17 -10.18 13.05
N VAL A 12 5.84 -10.26 12.99
CA VAL A 12 4.99 -9.19 12.49
C VAL A 12 4.38 -8.39 13.63
N THR A 13 4.65 -7.07 13.68
CA THR A 13 3.92 -6.13 14.53
C THR A 13 2.94 -5.35 13.66
N GLY A 14 1.65 -5.44 13.98
CA GLY A 14 0.58 -4.79 13.23
C GLY A 14 -0.06 -3.65 14.00
N THR A 15 -0.14 -2.47 13.39
CA THR A 15 -0.80 -1.32 14.01
C THR A 15 -2.26 -1.22 13.60
N THR A 16 -3.09 -0.78 14.52
CA THR A 16 -4.50 -0.44 14.28
C THR A 16 -4.92 0.73 15.16
N ARG A 17 -5.76 1.65 14.63
CA ARG A 17 -6.39 2.68 15.47
C ARG A 17 -7.63 2.17 16.22
N LYS A 18 -8.06 0.94 15.93
CA LYS A 18 -9.30 0.34 16.42
C LYS A 18 -9.00 -0.76 17.43
N PRO A 19 -9.22 -0.54 18.75
CA PRO A 19 -8.96 -1.55 19.78
C PRO A 19 -9.69 -2.88 19.54
N GLU A 20 -10.89 -2.83 18.96
CA GLU A 20 -11.68 -4.01 18.62
C GLU A 20 -11.05 -4.94 17.58
N ARG A 21 -9.99 -4.49 16.90
CA ARG A 21 -9.24 -5.31 15.92
C ARG A 21 -8.03 -6.04 16.51
N VAL A 22 -7.72 -5.80 17.77
CA VAL A 22 -6.54 -6.39 18.45
C VAL A 22 -6.59 -7.91 18.41
N GLU A 23 -7.73 -8.50 18.80
CA GLU A 23 -7.90 -9.95 18.82
C GLU A 23 -7.79 -10.58 17.43
N ALA A 24 -8.37 -9.94 16.42
CA ALA A 24 -8.29 -10.39 15.03
C ALA A 24 -6.85 -10.34 14.48
N LEU A 25 -6.03 -9.37 14.88
CA LEU A 25 -4.61 -9.33 14.53
C LEU A 25 -3.84 -10.43 15.29
N ALA A 26 -4.09 -10.58 16.58
CA ALA A 26 -3.41 -11.59 17.40
C ALA A 26 -3.70 -13.03 16.91
N SER A 27 -4.93 -13.31 16.46
CA SER A 27 -5.30 -14.62 15.90
C SER A 27 -4.56 -14.98 14.61
N LEU A 28 -3.98 -13.99 13.91
CA LEU A 28 -3.10 -14.18 12.76
C LEU A 28 -1.62 -14.38 13.14
N GLY A 29 -1.27 -14.45 14.42
CA GLY A 29 0.11 -14.50 14.89
C GLY A 29 0.83 -13.14 14.89
N VAL A 30 0.09 -12.05 14.69
CA VAL A 30 0.62 -10.68 14.66
C VAL A 30 0.66 -10.12 16.08
N ARG A 31 1.68 -9.33 16.44
CA ARG A 31 1.75 -8.54 17.66
C ARG A 31 0.98 -7.24 17.46
N PRO A 32 -0.23 -7.07 18.03
CA PRO A 32 -1.04 -5.90 17.77
C PRO A 32 -0.59 -4.71 18.61
N VAL A 33 -0.60 -3.52 18.00
CA VAL A 33 -0.36 -2.24 18.69
C VAL A 33 -1.48 -1.27 18.32
N VAL A 34 -2.17 -0.73 19.33
CA VAL A 34 -3.20 0.29 19.11
C VAL A 34 -2.53 1.66 19.05
N VAL A 35 -2.55 2.27 17.87
CA VAL A 35 -1.97 3.60 17.64
C VAL A 35 -2.64 4.25 16.42
N ASP A 36 -2.89 5.56 16.52
CA ASP A 36 -3.30 6.37 15.36
C ASP A 36 -2.04 6.90 14.66
N VAL A 37 -1.97 6.72 13.34
CA VAL A 37 -0.86 7.22 12.51
C VAL A 37 -0.74 8.75 12.55
N PHE A 38 -1.80 9.46 12.94
CA PHE A 38 -1.81 10.91 13.10
C PHE A 38 -1.23 11.38 14.45
N ASP A 39 -1.08 10.50 15.42
CA ASP A 39 -0.31 10.77 16.65
C ASP A 39 1.16 10.40 16.41
N SER A 40 1.92 11.39 15.99
CA SER A 40 3.32 11.21 15.57
C SER A 40 4.22 10.66 16.68
N ASP A 41 3.97 11.06 17.94
CA ASP A 41 4.82 10.70 19.06
C ASP A 41 4.54 9.28 19.55
N LEU A 42 3.26 8.91 19.67
CA LEU A 42 2.88 7.54 19.97
C LEU A 42 3.27 6.57 18.86
N LEU A 43 3.06 6.97 17.58
CA LEU A 43 3.49 6.17 16.45
C LEU A 43 5.00 5.92 16.45
N ARG A 44 5.79 6.98 16.64
CA ARG A 44 7.26 6.90 16.71
C ARG A 44 7.69 5.97 17.84
N SER A 45 7.12 6.14 19.02
CA SER A 45 7.41 5.29 20.18
C SER A 45 7.10 3.82 19.91
N ALA A 46 5.94 3.54 19.31
CA ALA A 46 5.52 2.18 18.94
C ALA A 46 6.44 1.54 17.89
N VAL A 47 6.81 2.27 16.83
CA VAL A 47 7.68 1.75 15.78
C VAL A 47 9.10 1.53 16.29
N VAL A 48 9.66 2.46 17.07
CA VAL A 48 10.99 2.31 17.70
C VAL A 48 11.02 1.11 18.67
N ALA A 49 9.96 0.91 19.47
CA ALA A 49 9.85 -0.24 20.36
C ALA A 49 9.78 -1.58 19.60
N ALA A 50 9.15 -1.59 18.44
CA ALA A 50 9.06 -2.79 17.60
C ALA A 50 10.40 -3.17 16.95
N LYS A 51 11.34 -2.23 16.77
CA LYS A 51 12.65 -2.41 16.13
C LYS A 51 12.55 -3.13 14.78
N PRO A 52 11.76 -2.62 13.81
CA PRO A 52 11.52 -3.31 12.56
C PRO A 52 12.74 -3.23 11.64
N ASP A 53 13.10 -4.31 10.96
CA ASP A 53 13.96 -4.27 9.79
C ASP A 53 13.23 -3.68 8.59
N VAL A 54 11.93 -3.97 8.48
CA VAL A 54 11.07 -3.51 7.37
C VAL A 54 9.80 -2.85 7.90
N VAL A 55 9.47 -1.68 7.39
CA VAL A 55 8.17 -1.02 7.62
C VAL A 55 7.30 -1.17 6.38
N VAL A 56 6.06 -1.60 6.58
CA VAL A 56 5.09 -1.81 5.49
C VAL A 56 3.91 -0.87 5.67
N HIS A 57 3.73 0.05 4.75
CA HIS A 57 2.63 1.02 4.73
C HIS A 57 1.48 0.50 3.86
N GLN A 58 0.46 -0.06 4.50
CA GLN A 58 -0.78 -0.53 3.85
C GLN A 58 -2.02 0.22 4.37
N LEU A 59 -1.80 1.42 4.90
CA LEU A 59 -2.89 2.19 5.51
C LEU A 59 -3.84 2.74 4.44
N THR A 60 -5.13 2.63 4.73
CA THR A 60 -6.21 3.22 3.93
C THR A 60 -7.36 3.64 4.83
N ASP A 61 -8.10 4.67 4.45
CA ASP A 61 -9.30 5.14 5.16
C ASP A 61 -10.51 5.19 4.20
N LEU A 62 -10.74 4.07 3.53
CA LEU A 62 -11.85 3.88 2.62
C LEU A 62 -13.02 3.19 3.34
N PRO A 63 -14.28 3.47 2.95
CA PRO A 63 -15.45 2.84 3.54
C PRO A 63 -15.53 1.37 3.15
N PRO A 64 -16.13 0.52 4.00
CA PRO A 64 -16.44 -0.87 3.66
C PRO A 64 -17.21 -0.96 2.33
N GLY A 65 -16.83 -1.90 1.48
CA GLY A 65 -17.48 -2.12 0.18
C GLY A 65 -17.35 -0.95 -0.81
N LEU A 66 -16.53 0.05 -0.50
CA LEU A 66 -16.34 1.26 -1.31
C LEU A 66 -17.66 1.99 -1.62
N ASP A 67 -18.56 2.09 -0.62
CA ASP A 67 -19.88 2.74 -0.77
C ASP A 67 -19.75 4.11 -1.46
N PRO A 68 -20.35 4.30 -2.65
CA PRO A 68 -20.23 5.53 -3.42
C PRO A 68 -20.70 6.79 -2.67
N LYS A 69 -21.68 6.65 -1.76
CA LYS A 69 -22.21 7.76 -0.97
C LYS A 69 -21.19 8.31 0.04
N LEU A 70 -20.30 7.45 0.53
CA LEU A 70 -19.28 7.80 1.51
C LEU A 70 -17.93 8.16 0.85
N MET A 71 -17.78 7.90 -0.44
CA MET A 71 -16.50 8.11 -1.16
C MET A 71 -16.01 9.56 -1.19
N PRO A 72 -16.86 10.62 -1.33
CA PRO A 72 -16.34 11.98 -1.36
C PRO A 72 -15.56 12.35 -0.10
N GLU A 73 -16.10 12.09 1.08
CA GLU A 73 -15.43 12.32 2.36
C GLU A 73 -14.26 11.36 2.59
N ALA A 74 -14.40 10.10 2.20
CA ALA A 74 -13.37 9.10 2.32
C ALA A 74 -12.13 9.44 1.48
N ARG A 75 -12.29 10.04 0.29
CA ARG A 75 -11.17 10.51 -0.54
C ARG A 75 -10.35 11.57 0.19
N ALA A 76 -11.01 12.55 0.83
CA ALA A 76 -10.31 13.59 1.59
C ALA A 76 -9.55 13.00 2.79
N ARG A 77 -10.18 12.09 3.56
CA ARG A 77 -9.52 11.39 4.68
C ARG A 77 -8.34 10.55 4.18
N ASN A 78 -8.53 9.83 3.08
CA ASN A 78 -7.47 8.99 2.51
C ASN A 78 -6.32 9.81 1.90
N ALA A 79 -6.62 10.99 1.33
CA ALA A 79 -5.59 11.94 0.89
C ALA A 79 -4.75 12.44 2.09
N ARG A 80 -5.41 12.88 3.17
CA ARG A 80 -4.73 13.26 4.42
C ARG A 80 -3.88 12.13 4.99
N LEU A 81 -4.37 10.88 4.92
CA LEU A 81 -3.63 9.71 5.36
C LEU A 81 -2.35 9.51 4.54
N ARG A 82 -2.43 9.65 3.21
CA ARG A 82 -1.29 9.55 2.31
C ARG A 82 -0.26 10.66 2.51
N GLU A 83 -0.69 11.86 2.85
CA GLU A 83 0.19 13.01 3.06
C GLU A 83 0.78 13.02 4.47
N ILE A 84 -0.06 13.08 5.49
CA ILE A 84 0.36 13.23 6.89
C ILE A 84 0.72 11.88 7.51
N GLY A 85 -0.10 10.86 7.30
CA GLY A 85 0.15 9.53 7.83
C GLY A 85 1.45 8.93 7.30
N THR A 86 1.73 9.11 6.00
CA THR A 86 3.00 8.67 5.41
C THR A 86 4.18 9.42 6.00
N ARG A 87 4.09 10.75 6.14
CA ARG A 87 5.14 11.56 6.77
C ARG A 87 5.50 11.07 8.16
N ASN A 88 4.49 10.83 8.98
CA ASN A 88 4.67 10.36 10.34
C ASN A 88 5.30 8.95 10.36
N LEU A 89 4.85 8.06 9.46
CA LEU A 89 5.37 6.69 9.39
C LEU A 89 6.81 6.64 8.85
N VAL A 90 7.14 7.46 7.85
CA VAL A 90 8.52 7.61 7.33
C VAL A 90 9.45 8.15 8.44
N SER A 91 9.01 9.16 9.18
CA SER A 91 9.76 9.69 10.32
C SER A 91 9.98 8.64 11.41
N ALA A 92 8.95 7.85 11.73
CA ALA A 92 9.04 6.78 12.72
C ALA A 92 9.96 5.65 12.27
N ALA A 93 9.89 5.24 10.99
CA ALA A 93 10.76 4.25 10.38
C ALA A 93 12.23 4.68 10.40
N THR A 94 12.50 5.95 10.08
CA THR A 94 13.84 6.55 10.14
C THR A 94 14.38 6.53 11.57
N ALA A 95 13.56 6.93 12.54
CA ALA A 95 13.95 6.91 13.96
C ALA A 95 14.20 5.50 14.51
N ALA A 96 13.54 4.50 13.95
CA ALA A 96 13.74 3.09 14.28
C ALA A 96 14.91 2.43 13.50
N HIS A 97 15.58 3.18 12.61
CA HIS A 97 16.64 2.67 11.73
C HIS A 97 16.19 1.48 10.87
N ALA A 98 14.93 1.50 10.41
CA ALA A 98 14.44 0.50 9.49
C ALA A 98 15.26 0.52 8.19
N LYS A 99 15.57 -0.67 7.66
CA LYS A 99 16.40 -0.82 6.46
C LYS A 99 15.61 -0.74 5.17
N HIS A 100 14.33 -1.14 5.23
CA HIS A 100 13.47 -1.22 4.06
C HIS A 100 12.08 -0.64 4.38
N PHE A 101 11.51 0.06 3.40
CA PHE A 101 10.14 0.59 3.47
C PHE A 101 9.35 0.17 2.24
N VAL A 102 8.27 -0.57 2.44
CA VAL A 102 7.36 -1.00 1.37
C VAL A 102 6.05 -0.24 1.49
N ALA A 103 5.69 0.52 0.47
CA ALA A 103 4.47 1.32 0.49
C ALA A 103 3.45 0.88 -0.57
N GLN A 104 2.18 0.84 -0.16
CA GLN A 104 1.05 0.72 -1.06
C GLN A 104 0.77 2.05 -1.76
N SER A 105 0.72 2.01 -3.09
CA SER A 105 0.19 3.05 -3.95
C SER A 105 -0.88 2.48 -4.88
N ILE A 106 -1.27 3.19 -5.95
CA ILE A 106 -2.33 2.76 -6.88
C ILE A 106 -1.92 2.95 -8.35
N ALA A 107 -2.25 1.97 -9.20
CA ALA A 107 -1.95 1.95 -10.63
C ALA A 107 -3.06 2.54 -11.52
N PHE A 108 -4.01 3.26 -10.94
CA PHE A 108 -5.12 3.89 -11.67
C PHE A 108 -5.20 5.42 -11.44
N ALA A 109 -4.07 6.03 -11.10
CA ALA A 109 -3.94 7.49 -10.94
C ALA A 109 -3.10 8.14 -12.07
N TYR A 110 -2.88 7.44 -13.16
CA TYR A 110 -2.14 7.94 -14.31
C TYR A 110 -2.90 9.03 -15.09
N ALA A 111 -2.18 9.98 -15.63
CA ALA A 111 -2.72 10.92 -16.60
C ALA A 111 -3.12 10.20 -17.89
N PRO A 112 -4.14 10.69 -18.63
CA PRO A 112 -4.51 10.13 -19.90
C PRO A 112 -3.31 10.09 -20.87
N GLY A 113 -3.08 8.92 -21.49
CA GLY A 113 -1.93 8.68 -22.37
C GLY A 113 -2.03 7.34 -23.09
N ALA A 114 -0.95 6.94 -23.73
CA ALA A 114 -0.86 5.63 -24.38
C ALA A 114 -0.88 4.49 -23.33
N MET A 115 -1.68 3.48 -23.59
CA MET A 115 -1.74 2.26 -22.77
C MET A 115 -0.96 1.12 -23.45
N PRO A 116 -0.49 0.11 -22.67
CA PRO A 116 -0.61 0.01 -21.23
C PRO A 116 0.32 0.99 -20.50
N TYR A 117 -0.17 1.58 -19.37
CA TYR A 117 0.66 2.46 -18.54
C TYR A 117 1.75 1.67 -17.81
N ASP A 118 2.99 2.10 -17.98
CA ASP A 118 4.12 1.66 -17.17
C ASP A 118 4.38 2.62 -15.99
N GLU A 119 5.40 2.33 -15.19
CA GLU A 119 5.74 3.12 -14.01
C GLU A 119 6.30 4.52 -14.34
N ALA A 120 6.76 4.75 -15.56
CA ALA A 120 7.24 6.06 -16.03
C ALA A 120 6.10 7.00 -16.44
N ALA A 121 4.89 6.46 -16.68
CA ALA A 121 3.74 7.27 -17.03
C ALA A 121 3.40 8.28 -15.90
N PRO A 122 3.13 9.56 -16.24
CA PRO A 122 2.89 10.59 -15.24
C PRO A 122 1.57 10.36 -14.49
N LEU A 123 1.55 10.75 -13.21
CA LEU A 123 0.32 10.77 -12.42
C LEU A 123 -0.56 11.98 -12.82
N ASN A 124 -1.87 11.82 -12.75
CA ASN A 124 -2.88 12.80 -13.19
C ASN A 124 -3.09 13.95 -12.18
N VAL A 125 -2.02 14.59 -11.76
CA VAL A 125 -2.02 15.62 -10.69
C VAL A 125 -2.65 16.94 -11.12
N ALA A 126 -2.74 17.20 -12.41
CA ALA A 126 -3.21 18.46 -13.01
C ALA A 126 -4.58 18.36 -13.72
N THR A 127 -5.32 17.27 -13.51
CA THR A 127 -6.65 17.13 -14.10
C THR A 127 -7.64 18.16 -13.55
N ALA A 128 -8.62 18.56 -14.38
CA ALA A 128 -9.74 19.43 -13.96
C ALA A 128 -10.75 18.72 -13.03
N ASP A 129 -10.75 17.39 -12.99
CA ASP A 129 -11.51 16.63 -11.99
C ASP A 129 -10.83 16.75 -10.63
N GLU A 130 -11.38 17.58 -9.76
CA GLU A 130 -10.84 17.87 -8.44
C GLU A 130 -10.69 16.60 -7.57
N ALA A 131 -11.59 15.64 -7.67
CA ALA A 131 -11.55 14.40 -6.89
C ALA A 131 -10.40 13.48 -7.38
N ALA A 132 -10.19 13.41 -8.70
CA ALA A 132 -9.08 12.69 -9.30
C ALA A 132 -7.75 13.40 -9.00
N ALA A 133 -7.72 14.73 -9.12
CA ALA A 133 -6.54 15.54 -8.81
C ALA A 133 -6.11 15.40 -7.34
N LEU A 134 -7.05 15.47 -6.40
CA LEU A 134 -6.80 15.26 -4.98
C LEU A 134 -6.16 13.88 -4.74
N THR A 135 -6.73 12.84 -5.36
CA THR A 135 -6.21 11.47 -5.23
C THR A 135 -4.80 11.35 -5.80
N ALA A 136 -4.56 11.88 -7.01
CA ALA A 136 -3.26 11.79 -7.69
C ALA A 136 -2.17 12.58 -6.95
N ARG A 137 -2.48 13.80 -6.45
CA ARG A 137 -1.55 14.59 -5.64
C ARG A 137 -1.17 13.89 -4.35
N ALA A 138 -2.14 13.30 -3.65
CA ALA A 138 -1.88 12.56 -2.42
C ALA A 138 -1.03 11.28 -2.68
N VAL A 139 -1.26 10.60 -3.80
CA VAL A 139 -0.43 9.48 -4.26
C VAL A 139 1.00 9.95 -4.54
N ALA A 140 1.17 11.02 -5.32
CA ALA A 140 2.49 11.58 -5.63
C ALA A 140 3.25 11.98 -4.35
N SER A 141 2.55 12.60 -3.39
CA SER A 141 3.12 12.96 -2.08
C SER A 141 3.59 11.72 -1.29
N LEU A 142 2.77 10.67 -1.24
CA LEU A 142 3.14 9.41 -0.58
C LEU A 142 4.38 8.80 -1.21
N GLU A 143 4.38 8.64 -2.54
CA GLU A 143 5.48 8.02 -3.27
C GLU A 143 6.79 8.81 -3.09
N GLN A 144 6.73 10.15 -3.22
CA GLN A 144 7.90 11.02 -3.04
C GLN A 144 8.49 10.89 -1.64
N GLN A 145 7.65 10.94 -0.59
CA GLN A 145 8.12 10.83 0.81
C GLN A 145 8.81 9.49 1.08
N VAL A 146 8.32 8.40 0.48
CA VAL A 146 8.89 7.06 0.65
C VAL A 146 10.19 6.95 -0.14
N LEU A 147 10.23 7.42 -1.38
CA LEU A 147 11.42 7.35 -2.24
C LEU A 147 12.57 8.23 -1.75
N ASP A 148 12.27 9.34 -1.09
CA ASP A 148 13.28 10.23 -0.48
C ASP A 148 13.77 9.74 0.90
N GLY A 149 13.20 8.67 1.44
CA GLY A 149 13.57 8.13 2.75
C GLY A 149 14.96 7.47 2.77
N PRO A 150 15.61 7.39 3.94
CA PRO A 150 16.98 6.85 4.09
C PRO A 150 17.00 5.31 4.18
N PHE A 151 16.18 4.63 3.43
CA PHE A 151 16.02 3.17 3.43
C PHE A 151 15.88 2.64 1.99
N ILE A 152 15.93 1.33 1.79
CA ILE A 152 15.50 0.72 0.54
C ILE A 152 14.01 1.02 0.39
N ALA A 153 13.62 1.80 -0.62
CA ALA A 153 12.25 2.21 -0.84
C ALA A 153 11.60 1.39 -1.96
N THR A 154 10.51 0.68 -1.64
CA THR A 154 9.70 -0.04 -2.63
C THR A 154 8.27 0.48 -2.62
N VAL A 155 7.80 0.97 -3.74
CA VAL A 155 6.42 1.42 -3.94
C VAL A 155 5.69 0.42 -4.82
N LEU A 156 4.58 -0.12 -4.32
CA LEU A 156 3.72 -1.03 -5.05
C LEU A 156 2.45 -0.29 -5.48
N ARG A 157 2.35 0.06 -6.76
CA ARG A 157 1.15 0.61 -7.37
C ARG A 157 0.17 -0.52 -7.64
N TYR A 158 -0.71 -0.79 -6.68
CA TYR A 158 -1.73 -1.82 -6.86
C TYR A 158 -2.80 -1.39 -7.85
N GLY A 159 -3.18 -2.32 -8.70
CA GLY A 159 -4.38 -2.23 -9.51
C GLY A 159 -5.66 -2.18 -8.66
N ARG A 160 -6.82 -2.27 -9.32
CA ARG A 160 -8.11 -2.32 -8.63
C ARG A 160 -8.26 -3.65 -7.92
N LEU A 161 -8.21 -3.61 -6.59
CA LEU A 161 -8.30 -4.81 -5.76
C LEU A 161 -9.66 -5.49 -5.90
N TYR A 162 -9.65 -6.79 -6.12
CA TYR A 162 -10.83 -7.66 -6.07
C TYR A 162 -10.53 -8.95 -5.31
N GLY A 163 -11.58 -9.69 -4.96
CA GLY A 163 -11.53 -10.93 -4.20
C GLY A 163 -11.93 -10.76 -2.73
N PRO A 164 -11.77 -11.79 -1.91
CA PRO A 164 -12.30 -11.84 -0.54
C PRO A 164 -11.86 -10.66 0.32
N GLY A 165 -12.84 -10.01 0.97
CA GLY A 165 -12.58 -8.89 1.89
C GLY A 165 -12.26 -7.56 1.23
N THR A 166 -12.38 -7.45 -0.09
CA THR A 166 -12.30 -6.18 -0.84
C THR A 166 -13.69 -5.59 -1.10
N GLY A 167 -13.78 -4.50 -1.86
CA GLY A 167 -15.07 -3.94 -2.29
C GLY A 167 -15.74 -4.72 -3.42
N PHE A 168 -15.04 -5.63 -4.08
CA PHE A 168 -15.54 -6.36 -5.26
C PHE A 168 -15.05 -7.80 -5.27
N GLU A 169 -15.95 -8.75 -5.50
CA GLU A 169 -15.60 -10.17 -5.62
C GLU A 169 -14.94 -10.53 -6.96
N THR A 170 -15.25 -9.76 -8.01
CA THR A 170 -14.73 -9.97 -9.38
C THR A 170 -14.00 -8.72 -9.89
N PRO A 171 -13.11 -8.86 -10.89
CA PRO A 171 -12.41 -7.73 -11.48
C PRO A 171 -13.32 -6.59 -11.92
N GLN A 172 -12.94 -5.34 -11.62
CA GLN A 172 -13.67 -4.14 -11.97
C GLN A 172 -12.73 -3.11 -12.61
N GLY A 173 -13.12 -2.55 -13.75
CA GLY A 173 -12.34 -1.52 -14.43
C GLY A 173 -11.00 -2.02 -14.95
N GLY A 174 -10.15 -1.08 -15.39
CA GLY A 174 -8.83 -1.40 -15.93
C GLY A 174 -7.77 -1.63 -14.86
N GLY A 175 -6.83 -2.53 -15.18
CA GLY A 175 -5.72 -2.89 -14.32
C GLY A 175 -6.14 -3.55 -13.01
N PRO A 176 -6.96 -4.63 -13.01
CA PRO A 176 -7.37 -5.30 -11.77
C PRO A 176 -6.21 -6.05 -11.13
N VAL A 177 -6.34 -6.36 -9.84
CA VAL A 177 -5.44 -7.31 -9.17
C VAL A 177 -6.18 -8.04 -8.04
N HIS A 178 -6.02 -9.35 -7.99
CA HIS A 178 -6.58 -10.14 -6.89
C HIS A 178 -5.86 -9.83 -5.59
N VAL A 179 -6.61 -9.75 -4.47
CA VAL A 179 -6.07 -9.37 -3.16
C VAL A 179 -4.94 -10.28 -2.67
N ASP A 180 -5.00 -11.59 -3.01
CA ASP A 180 -3.93 -12.52 -2.65
C ASP A 180 -2.65 -12.27 -3.45
N ALA A 181 -2.77 -11.99 -4.75
CA ALA A 181 -1.63 -11.66 -5.60
C ALA A 181 -1.01 -10.31 -5.18
N ALA A 182 -1.83 -9.34 -4.77
CA ALA A 182 -1.35 -8.07 -4.20
C ALA A 182 -0.60 -8.30 -2.87
N ALA A 183 -1.10 -9.17 -2.00
CA ALA A 183 -0.44 -9.53 -0.76
C ALA A 183 0.89 -10.28 -1.00
N ASP A 184 0.95 -11.17 -2.00
CA ASP A 184 2.18 -11.85 -2.40
C ASP A 184 3.21 -10.88 -3.00
N ALA A 185 2.80 -9.87 -3.76
CA ALA A 185 3.70 -8.84 -4.26
C ALA A 185 4.41 -8.10 -3.11
N ALA A 186 3.68 -7.73 -2.05
CA ALA A 186 4.28 -7.12 -0.86
C ALA A 186 5.25 -8.07 -0.14
N ARG A 187 4.86 -9.35 0.02
CA ARG A 187 5.72 -10.39 0.61
C ARG A 187 7.03 -10.54 -0.17
N ARG A 188 6.95 -10.57 -1.50
CA ARG A 188 8.12 -10.68 -2.38
C ARG A 188 8.99 -9.43 -2.35
N ALA A 189 8.39 -8.24 -2.34
CA ALA A 189 9.10 -6.98 -2.18
C ALA A 189 9.92 -6.96 -0.90
N ILE A 190 9.34 -7.39 0.23
CA ILE A 190 10.03 -7.51 1.53
C ILE A 190 11.23 -8.46 1.41
N ARG A 191 11.02 -9.66 0.83
CA ARG A 191 12.05 -10.70 0.73
C ARG A 191 13.20 -10.32 -0.20
N LEU A 192 12.91 -9.64 -1.30
CA LEU A 192 13.88 -9.37 -2.36
C LEU A 192 14.57 -8.00 -2.24
N GLU A 193 14.07 -7.13 -1.36
CA GLU A 193 14.64 -5.80 -1.07
C GLU A 193 14.95 -4.99 -2.34
N ARG A 194 14.03 -5.03 -3.34
CA ARG A 194 14.20 -4.32 -4.61
C ARG A 194 13.69 -2.89 -4.50
N PRO A 195 14.57 -1.88 -4.62
CA PRO A 195 14.11 -0.49 -4.65
C PRO A 195 13.38 -0.18 -5.95
N GLY A 196 12.45 0.77 -5.90
CA GLY A 196 11.77 1.30 -7.07
C GLY A 196 10.25 1.29 -6.96
N VAL A 197 9.61 1.68 -8.04
CA VAL A 197 8.15 1.68 -8.20
C VAL A 197 7.76 0.52 -9.08
N PHE A 198 6.73 -0.23 -8.71
CA PHE A 198 6.27 -1.40 -9.45
C PHE A 198 4.75 -1.40 -9.59
N ASN A 199 4.26 -1.52 -10.83
CA ASN A 199 2.86 -1.78 -11.08
C ASN A 199 2.51 -3.23 -10.75
N VAL A 200 1.55 -3.41 -9.85
CA VAL A 200 1.05 -4.72 -9.43
C VAL A 200 -0.38 -4.85 -9.91
N ALA A 201 -0.54 -5.24 -11.17
CA ALA A 201 -1.81 -5.37 -11.86
C ALA A 201 -1.80 -6.56 -12.83
N GLU A 202 -2.94 -7.20 -13.00
CA GLU A 202 -3.17 -8.23 -14.01
C GLU A 202 -3.16 -7.59 -15.40
N GLU A 203 -2.74 -8.35 -16.40
CA GLU A 203 -2.66 -7.85 -17.78
C GLU A 203 -4.05 -7.82 -18.43
N ASP A 204 -4.56 -6.63 -18.65
CA ASP A 204 -5.79 -6.37 -19.39
C ASP A 204 -5.61 -5.31 -20.50
N GLY A 205 -4.36 -4.95 -20.77
CA GLY A 205 -4.01 -3.88 -21.72
C GLY A 205 -4.06 -2.46 -21.16
N THR A 206 -4.42 -2.29 -19.89
CA THR A 206 -4.51 -0.95 -19.24
C THR A 206 -3.23 -0.58 -18.51
N VAL A 207 -2.69 -1.50 -17.71
CA VAL A 207 -1.50 -1.31 -16.88
C VAL A 207 -0.48 -2.40 -17.16
N CYS A 208 0.79 -2.02 -17.30
CA CYS A 208 1.89 -2.96 -17.51
C CYS A 208 2.49 -3.40 -16.17
N GLY A 209 2.36 -4.67 -15.82
CA GLY A 209 2.95 -5.29 -14.63
C GLY A 209 4.28 -6.00 -14.89
N ALA A 210 4.95 -5.75 -16.03
CA ALA A 210 6.16 -6.48 -16.43
C ALA A 210 7.32 -6.28 -15.45
N SER A 211 7.51 -5.06 -14.95
CA SER A 211 8.58 -4.75 -13.98
C SER A 211 8.40 -5.53 -12.66
N ALA A 212 7.17 -5.62 -12.15
CA ALA A 212 6.90 -6.41 -10.95
C ALA A 212 7.17 -7.90 -11.15
N ARG A 213 6.75 -8.46 -12.31
CA ARG A 213 7.06 -9.86 -12.64
C ARG A 213 8.56 -10.12 -12.71
N ALA A 214 9.30 -9.25 -13.38
CA ALA A 214 10.74 -9.42 -13.57
C ALA A 214 11.55 -9.19 -12.30
N ALA A 215 11.29 -8.10 -11.56
CA ALA A 215 12.10 -7.70 -10.41
C ALA A 215 11.70 -8.39 -9.11
N LEU A 216 10.40 -8.69 -8.93
CA LEU A 216 9.86 -9.29 -7.72
C LEU A 216 9.54 -10.79 -7.90
N ASP A 217 9.77 -11.37 -9.08
CA ASP A 217 9.34 -12.74 -9.41
C ASP A 217 7.83 -12.94 -9.09
N TRP A 218 7.03 -11.88 -9.31
CA TRP A 218 5.64 -11.84 -8.96
C TRP A 218 4.76 -12.56 -9.98
N ASN A 219 3.76 -13.30 -9.46
CA ASN A 219 2.79 -14.01 -10.27
C ASN A 219 1.37 -13.44 -10.02
N PRO A 220 0.72 -12.81 -11.03
CA PRO A 220 -0.64 -12.28 -10.88
C PRO A 220 -1.70 -13.37 -10.61
N ALA A 221 -1.42 -14.62 -10.97
CA ALA A 221 -2.32 -15.76 -10.73
C ALA A 221 -2.17 -16.36 -9.32
N PHE A 222 -1.31 -15.80 -8.45
CA PHE A 222 -1.16 -16.31 -7.08
C PHE A 222 -2.47 -16.23 -6.31
N ARG A 223 -2.82 -17.35 -5.63
CA ARG A 223 -3.98 -17.44 -4.71
C ARG A 223 -3.53 -18.17 -3.45
N ILE A 224 -4.08 -17.74 -2.32
CA ILE A 224 -3.90 -18.43 -1.04
C ILE A 224 -4.86 -19.62 -1.06
N GLY A 225 -4.32 -20.82 -0.89
CA GLY A 225 -5.11 -22.06 -0.83
C GLY A 225 -5.86 -22.22 0.51
#